data_85e2deebb8b568bfe3f8dc063cefb21f
#
_entry.id   85e2deebb8b568bfe3f8dc063cefb21f
#
_cell.length_a   1.000
_cell.length_b   1.000
_cell.length_c   1.000
_cell.angle_alpha   90.00
_cell.angle_beta   90.00
_cell.angle_gamma   90.00
#
_symmetry.space_group_name_H-M   'P 1'
#
loop_
_entity.id
_entity.type
_entity.pdbx_description
1 polymer ?
#
loop_
_entity_poly.entity_id
_entity_poly.type
_entity_poly.pdbx_seq_one_letter_code
_entity_poly.pdbx_strand_id
1 'polypeptide(L)'
;ITLAITEPGAGTDVEEVELVDRGKVTCYAKKVKGGYVVNGSKIFISMGHVSQWHALVAYTDLKKPSENTVILAVKTGTKGFKFGKHEDKMGQRACPASELIFEDCFIPDDCVLCDSRDIPESKIRKTADLVNQVIHYVVEVTRASVGAFGTGVARGAYEHALKFAGETEIDGKLLVNHEWAQIMLAEMYKNVIAGRLAYVEANYSNSLKGGIFNFLQIKPLYYYLKYIPQIVIDMFFVPFYKLKITNWLMRQVYVEGQSIEAQHRCSGWSSIAKFFGTDMGMKNSQMALEMMGQAGLRHERGAEKILRDSKLLQIYEGTNQLNRLNLFNCLIARSVPQARVFEE
;
A
#
# COMPACT_ATOMS: atom_id res chain seq x y z
N ILE A 1 -9.81 -8.38 8.01
CA ILE A 1 -10.22 -7.98 6.65
C ILE A 1 -9.00 -7.84 5.76
N THR A 2 -9.09 -8.19 4.49
CA THR A 2 -8.05 -7.96 3.48
C THR A 2 -8.64 -7.22 2.28
N LEU A 3 -7.79 -6.53 1.52
CA LEU A 3 -8.16 -5.84 0.28
C LEU A 3 -7.76 -6.73 -0.92
N ALA A 4 -8.71 -7.02 -1.80
CA ALA A 4 -8.54 -7.87 -2.96
C ALA A 4 -8.71 -7.05 -4.25
N ILE A 5 -7.58 -6.59 -4.84
CA ILE A 5 -7.56 -5.74 -6.04
C ILE A 5 -6.93 -6.49 -7.21
N THR A 6 -5.68 -6.94 -7.07
CA THR A 6 -4.85 -7.51 -8.14
C THR A 6 -5.48 -8.73 -8.79
N GLU A 7 -5.44 -8.77 -10.12
CA GLU A 7 -5.94 -9.88 -10.95
C GLU A 7 -4.80 -10.55 -11.75
N PRO A 8 -4.99 -11.76 -12.26
CA PRO A 8 -3.98 -12.44 -13.08
C PRO A 8 -3.51 -11.63 -14.30
N GLY A 9 -4.41 -10.85 -14.91
CA GLY A 9 -4.13 -10.02 -16.08
C GLY A 9 -3.91 -8.53 -15.80
N ALA A 10 -4.03 -8.07 -14.54
CA ALA A 10 -3.97 -6.65 -14.18
C ALA A 10 -3.41 -6.47 -12.76
N GLY A 11 -2.19 -5.98 -12.66
CA GLY A 11 -1.50 -5.73 -11.39
C GLY A 11 -1.35 -4.24 -11.12
N THR A 12 -0.25 -3.67 -11.61
CA THR A 12 0.06 -2.24 -11.48
C THR A 12 -1.00 -1.33 -12.10
N ASP A 13 -1.65 -1.79 -13.18
CA ASP A 13 -2.67 -1.04 -13.93
C ASP A 13 -3.90 -0.70 -13.10
N VAL A 14 -4.26 -1.55 -12.13
CA VAL A 14 -5.46 -1.36 -11.29
C VAL A 14 -5.23 -0.38 -10.13
N GLU A 15 -4.03 0.13 -9.99
CA GLU A 15 -3.68 1.09 -8.94
C GLU A 15 -3.74 2.56 -9.41
N GLU A 16 -3.89 2.80 -10.72
CA GLU A 16 -4.00 4.12 -11.30
C GLU A 16 -5.21 4.17 -12.25
N VAL A 17 -6.09 5.17 -12.05
CA VAL A 17 -7.36 5.28 -12.81
C VAL A 17 -7.11 5.36 -14.31
N GLU A 18 -6.06 6.07 -14.72
CA GLU A 18 -5.67 6.25 -16.12
C GLU A 18 -5.22 4.95 -16.79
N LEU A 19 -4.82 3.95 -16.00
CA LEU A 19 -4.31 2.68 -16.50
C LEU A 19 -5.33 1.53 -16.41
N VAL A 20 -6.32 1.61 -15.52
CA VAL A 20 -7.23 0.47 -15.25
C VAL A 20 -8.02 0.05 -16.49
N ASP A 21 -8.36 0.97 -17.39
CA ASP A 21 -9.06 0.67 -18.64
C ASP A 21 -8.17 -0.05 -19.68
N ARG A 22 -6.84 -0.01 -19.49
CA ARG A 22 -5.86 -0.75 -20.31
C ARG A 22 -5.54 -2.11 -19.71
N GLY A 23 -5.81 -2.28 -18.42
CA GLY A 23 -5.62 -3.54 -17.69
C GLY A 23 -6.60 -4.62 -18.16
N LYS A 24 -6.14 -5.87 -18.17
CA LYS A 24 -6.98 -7.01 -18.51
C LYS A 24 -7.72 -7.51 -17.27
N VAL A 25 -8.63 -6.68 -16.75
CA VAL A 25 -9.48 -7.06 -15.61
C VAL A 25 -10.56 -8.05 -16.05
N THR A 26 -10.88 -9.00 -15.18
CA THR A 26 -11.81 -10.10 -15.43
C THR A 26 -12.82 -10.32 -14.31
N CYS A 27 -12.59 -9.75 -13.13
CA CYS A 27 -13.48 -9.92 -11.97
C CYS A 27 -14.77 -9.11 -12.16
N TYR A 28 -15.79 -9.75 -12.72
CA TYR A 28 -17.06 -9.15 -13.10
C TYR A 28 -18.11 -9.30 -12.00
N ALA A 29 -18.79 -8.21 -11.66
CA ALA A 29 -19.89 -8.15 -10.70
C ALA A 29 -21.19 -7.78 -11.40
N LYS A 30 -22.04 -8.79 -11.69
CA LYS A 30 -23.34 -8.59 -12.30
C LYS A 30 -24.37 -8.19 -11.25
N LYS A 31 -24.99 -7.00 -11.40
CA LYS A 31 -26.12 -6.61 -10.53
C LYS A 31 -27.31 -7.50 -10.79
N VAL A 32 -27.88 -8.02 -9.71
CA VAL A 32 -29.12 -8.81 -9.70
C VAL A 32 -30.07 -8.29 -8.63
N LYS A 33 -31.28 -8.85 -8.52
CA LYS A 33 -32.22 -8.47 -7.46
C LYS A 33 -31.62 -8.83 -6.09
N GLY A 34 -31.42 -7.83 -5.24
CA GLY A 34 -30.95 -7.98 -3.86
C GLY A 34 -29.42 -8.07 -3.69
N GLY A 35 -28.63 -7.85 -4.75
CA GLY A 35 -27.17 -7.89 -4.63
C GLY A 35 -26.41 -7.99 -5.95
N TYR A 36 -25.25 -8.64 -5.88
CA TYR A 36 -24.36 -8.91 -6.99
C TYR A 36 -24.03 -10.39 -7.10
N VAL A 37 -23.87 -10.89 -8.32
CA VAL A 37 -23.24 -12.17 -8.61
C VAL A 37 -21.87 -11.90 -9.18
N VAL A 38 -20.83 -12.42 -8.52
CA VAL A 38 -19.43 -12.16 -8.88
C VAL A 38 -18.79 -13.40 -9.46
N ASN A 39 -18.07 -13.21 -10.57
CA ASN A 39 -17.24 -14.21 -11.24
C ASN A 39 -15.85 -13.63 -11.54
N GLY A 40 -14.80 -14.43 -11.34
CA GLY A 40 -13.42 -14.05 -11.59
C GLY A 40 -12.48 -14.49 -10.49
N SER A 41 -11.23 -14.00 -10.54
CA SER A 41 -10.25 -14.31 -9.51
C SER A 41 -9.38 -13.10 -9.16
N LYS A 42 -8.82 -13.13 -7.97
CA LYS A 42 -7.83 -12.17 -7.45
C LYS A 42 -6.60 -12.92 -6.98
N ILE A 43 -5.42 -12.40 -7.26
CA ILE A 43 -4.15 -13.04 -6.90
C ILE A 43 -3.28 -12.16 -6.01
N PHE A 44 -2.29 -12.77 -5.38
CA PHE A 44 -1.36 -12.09 -4.47
C PHE A 44 -2.04 -11.39 -3.28
N ILE A 45 -3.22 -11.88 -2.88
CA ILE A 45 -3.98 -11.24 -1.81
C ILE A 45 -3.35 -11.58 -0.46
N SER A 46 -2.73 -10.57 0.15
CA SER A 46 -2.08 -10.69 1.46
C SER A 46 -3.05 -11.15 2.52
N MET A 47 -2.69 -12.20 3.27
CA MET A 47 -3.53 -12.84 4.29
C MET A 47 -4.88 -13.35 3.76
N GLY A 48 -5.04 -13.55 2.45
CA GLY A 48 -6.31 -13.89 1.82
C GLY A 48 -6.99 -15.09 2.45
N HIS A 49 -6.28 -16.22 2.63
CA HIS A 49 -6.82 -17.45 3.22
C HIS A 49 -6.96 -17.42 4.75
N VAL A 50 -6.46 -16.39 5.43
CA VAL A 50 -6.53 -16.22 6.88
C VAL A 50 -7.65 -15.24 7.28
N SER A 51 -7.94 -14.29 6.40
CA SER A 51 -8.95 -13.25 6.66
C SER A 51 -10.36 -13.80 6.65
N GLN A 52 -11.19 -13.32 7.56
CA GLN A 52 -12.62 -13.65 7.61
C GLN A 52 -13.46 -12.82 6.63
N TRP A 53 -12.98 -11.63 6.27
CA TRP A 53 -13.65 -10.70 5.37
C TRP A 53 -12.68 -10.16 4.33
N HIS A 54 -13.18 -9.99 3.11
CA HIS A 54 -12.44 -9.49 1.96
C HIS A 54 -13.15 -8.28 1.37
N ALA A 55 -12.48 -7.13 1.31
CA ALA A 55 -12.92 -6.00 0.52
C ALA A 55 -12.53 -6.28 -0.93
N LEU A 56 -13.46 -6.78 -1.71
CA LEU A 56 -13.27 -7.17 -3.11
C LEU A 56 -13.54 -6.00 -4.03
N VAL A 57 -12.56 -5.61 -4.82
CA VAL A 57 -12.73 -4.68 -5.94
C VAL A 57 -13.15 -5.50 -7.17
N ALA A 58 -14.31 -5.19 -7.74
CA ALA A 58 -14.84 -5.85 -8.93
C ALA A 58 -15.45 -4.80 -9.87
N TYR A 59 -15.80 -5.21 -11.08
CA TYR A 59 -16.25 -4.30 -12.13
C TYR A 59 -17.62 -4.71 -12.67
N THR A 60 -18.50 -3.74 -12.86
CA THR A 60 -19.85 -3.97 -13.42
C THR A 60 -19.88 -3.82 -14.94
N ASP A 61 -18.85 -3.24 -15.52
CA ASP A 61 -18.55 -3.23 -16.96
C ASP A 61 -17.04 -3.38 -17.17
N LEU A 62 -16.62 -4.43 -17.87
CA LEU A 62 -15.21 -4.72 -18.16
C LEU A 62 -14.65 -3.89 -19.33
N LYS A 63 -15.48 -3.15 -20.06
CA LYS A 63 -15.02 -2.28 -21.15
C LYS A 63 -14.54 -0.92 -20.64
N LYS A 64 -15.11 -0.47 -19.53
CA LYS A 64 -14.75 0.78 -18.86
C LYS A 64 -14.68 0.58 -17.34
N PRO A 65 -13.74 -0.22 -16.86
CA PRO A 65 -13.62 -0.51 -15.43
C PRO A 65 -13.40 0.75 -14.59
N SER A 66 -12.71 1.78 -15.10
CA SER A 66 -12.51 3.06 -14.40
C SER A 66 -13.80 3.76 -13.97
N GLU A 67 -14.88 3.59 -14.74
CA GLU A 67 -16.20 4.19 -14.48
C GLU A 67 -17.15 3.21 -13.77
N ASN A 68 -16.82 1.93 -13.69
CA ASN A 68 -17.71 0.84 -13.31
C ASN A 68 -17.16 -0.06 -12.19
N THR A 69 -16.43 0.53 -11.28
CA THR A 69 -15.85 -0.18 -10.12
C THR A 69 -16.85 -0.29 -8.98
N VAL A 70 -16.87 -1.43 -8.30
CA VAL A 70 -17.63 -1.68 -7.08
C VAL A 70 -16.72 -2.33 -6.03
N ILE A 71 -16.89 -1.96 -4.76
CA ILE A 71 -16.20 -2.61 -3.63
C ILE A 71 -17.24 -3.37 -2.81
N LEU A 72 -17.02 -4.67 -2.66
CA LEU A 72 -17.92 -5.60 -2.02
C LEU A 72 -17.26 -6.26 -0.80
N ALA A 73 -17.97 -6.36 0.32
CA ALA A 73 -17.53 -7.12 1.49
C ALA A 73 -17.91 -8.59 1.31
N VAL A 74 -16.92 -9.46 1.14
CA VAL A 74 -17.14 -10.91 0.98
C VAL A 74 -16.65 -11.64 2.21
N LYS A 75 -17.55 -12.42 2.82
CA LYS A 75 -17.22 -13.25 3.99
C LYS A 75 -16.61 -14.59 3.54
N THR A 76 -15.59 -15.06 4.22
CA THR A 76 -15.06 -16.43 4.03
C THR A 76 -16.16 -17.44 4.27
N GLY A 77 -16.30 -18.42 3.36
CA GLY A 77 -17.36 -19.42 3.39
C GLY A 77 -18.64 -19.02 2.65
N THR A 78 -18.69 -17.82 2.03
CA THR A 78 -19.81 -17.49 1.12
C THR A 78 -19.85 -18.48 -0.04
N LYS A 79 -21.05 -18.96 -0.40
CA LYS A 79 -21.22 -19.91 -1.51
C LYS A 79 -20.67 -19.31 -2.81
N GLY A 80 -19.85 -20.07 -3.52
CA GLY A 80 -19.17 -19.61 -4.74
C GLY A 80 -17.82 -18.90 -4.48
N PHE A 81 -17.41 -18.69 -3.23
CA PHE A 81 -16.08 -18.19 -2.89
C PHE A 81 -15.17 -19.36 -2.48
N LYS A 82 -13.97 -19.40 -3.07
CA LYS A 82 -12.94 -20.42 -2.82
C LYS A 82 -11.58 -19.79 -2.71
N PHE A 83 -10.69 -20.43 -1.96
CA PHE A 83 -9.25 -20.13 -2.02
C PHE A 83 -8.61 -20.95 -3.13
N GLY A 84 -7.77 -20.29 -3.93
CA GLY A 84 -6.94 -20.92 -4.94
C GLY A 84 -5.51 -21.14 -4.44
N LYS A 85 -4.53 -20.84 -5.27
CA LYS A 85 -3.11 -21.05 -4.99
C LYS A 85 -2.63 -20.22 -3.79
N HIS A 86 -1.81 -20.86 -2.94
CA HIS A 86 -0.96 -20.18 -1.98
C HIS A 86 0.37 -19.80 -2.65
N GLU A 87 0.79 -18.55 -2.53
CA GLU A 87 1.98 -18.07 -3.19
C GLU A 87 3.26 -18.48 -2.45
N ASP A 88 4.16 -19.17 -3.15
CA ASP A 88 5.52 -19.47 -2.68
C ASP A 88 6.45 -18.29 -2.96
N LYS A 89 6.43 -17.30 -2.08
CA LYS A 89 7.17 -16.07 -2.26
C LYS A 89 8.65 -16.24 -1.95
N MET A 90 9.51 -15.50 -2.64
CA MET A 90 10.95 -15.42 -2.37
C MET A 90 11.25 -14.96 -0.94
N GLY A 91 10.55 -13.92 -0.48
CA GLY A 91 10.67 -13.33 0.86
C GLY A 91 9.32 -13.02 1.48
N GLN A 92 9.33 -12.44 2.71
CA GLN A 92 8.13 -12.12 3.49
C GLN A 92 7.15 -13.30 3.61
N ARG A 93 7.68 -14.51 3.78
CA ARG A 93 6.88 -15.75 3.80
C ARG A 93 5.96 -15.85 5.01
N ALA A 94 6.29 -15.16 6.10
CA ALA A 94 5.43 -15.06 7.28
C ALA A 94 4.16 -14.21 7.07
N CYS A 95 4.11 -13.41 5.98
CA CYS A 95 2.90 -12.74 5.52
C CYS A 95 2.40 -13.47 4.26
N PRO A 96 1.61 -14.54 4.37
CA PRO A 96 1.21 -15.34 3.24
C PRO A 96 0.30 -14.55 2.29
N ALA A 97 0.36 -14.89 1.01
CA ALA A 97 -0.54 -14.38 -0.01
C ALA A 97 -1.22 -15.55 -0.73
N SER A 98 -2.43 -15.35 -1.22
CA SER A 98 -3.19 -16.38 -1.90
C SER A 98 -4.07 -15.82 -3.01
N GLU A 99 -4.48 -16.72 -3.88
CA GLU A 99 -5.53 -16.49 -4.85
C GLU A 99 -6.91 -16.63 -4.20
N LEU A 100 -7.85 -15.77 -4.62
CA LEU A 100 -9.26 -15.83 -4.27
C LEU A 100 -10.06 -16.04 -5.55
N ILE A 101 -10.94 -17.03 -5.56
CA ILE A 101 -11.73 -17.43 -6.75
C ILE A 101 -13.22 -17.26 -6.43
N PHE A 102 -13.93 -16.63 -7.36
CA PHE A 102 -15.36 -16.38 -7.28
C PHE A 102 -16.06 -17.02 -8.47
N GLU A 103 -17.00 -17.95 -8.20
CA GLU A 103 -17.82 -18.67 -9.18
C GLU A 103 -19.28 -18.55 -8.78
N ASP A 104 -20.04 -17.75 -9.50
CA ASP A 104 -21.43 -17.41 -9.20
C ASP A 104 -21.65 -17.02 -7.70
N CYS A 105 -20.68 -16.26 -7.18
CA CYS A 105 -20.67 -15.86 -5.78
C CYS A 105 -21.68 -14.72 -5.55
N PHE A 106 -22.82 -15.02 -4.88
CA PHE A 106 -23.82 -14.01 -4.55
C PHE A 106 -23.41 -13.19 -3.32
N ILE A 107 -23.41 -11.87 -3.47
CA ILE A 107 -23.08 -10.89 -2.43
C ILE A 107 -24.29 -9.96 -2.27
N PRO A 108 -24.94 -9.91 -1.09
CA PRO A 108 -26.15 -9.13 -0.87
C PRO A 108 -25.86 -7.61 -0.81
N ASP A 109 -26.90 -6.80 -1.02
CA ASP A 109 -26.81 -5.34 -1.10
C ASP A 109 -26.27 -4.69 0.20
N ASP A 110 -26.50 -5.29 1.37
CA ASP A 110 -25.96 -4.82 2.66
C ASP A 110 -24.43 -5.04 2.80
N CYS A 111 -23.83 -5.81 1.91
CA CYS A 111 -22.39 -6.03 1.79
C CYS A 111 -21.73 -5.17 0.69
N VAL A 112 -22.45 -4.24 0.06
CA VAL A 112 -21.87 -3.26 -0.87
C VAL A 112 -21.24 -2.13 -0.05
N LEU A 113 -19.92 -2.01 -0.14
CA LEU A 113 -19.17 -0.97 0.56
C LEU A 113 -19.16 0.35 -0.22
N CYS A 114 -19.00 0.26 -1.53
CA CYS A 114 -19.02 1.40 -2.44
C CYS A 114 -19.41 0.96 -3.85
N ASP A 115 -20.24 1.76 -4.54
CA ASP A 115 -20.65 1.52 -5.93
C ASP A 115 -20.51 2.83 -6.71
N SER A 116 -19.79 2.82 -7.84
CA SER A 116 -19.60 3.98 -8.69
C SER A 116 -20.90 4.57 -9.23
N ARG A 117 -21.91 3.73 -9.43
CA ARG A 117 -23.23 4.14 -9.97
C ARG A 117 -24.11 4.90 -8.98
N ASP A 118 -23.81 4.84 -7.69
CA ASP A 118 -24.53 5.57 -6.65
C ASP A 118 -24.19 7.07 -6.59
N ILE A 119 -23.34 7.53 -7.51
CA ILE A 119 -22.89 8.91 -7.59
C ILE A 119 -23.74 9.67 -8.63
N PRO A 120 -24.32 10.82 -8.27
CA PRO A 120 -25.08 11.62 -9.23
C PRO A 120 -24.22 12.02 -10.47
N GLU A 121 -24.76 11.83 -11.68
CA GLU A 121 -24.06 12.14 -12.96
C GLU A 121 -23.46 13.55 -13.01
N SER A 122 -24.08 14.53 -12.34
CA SER A 122 -23.55 15.89 -12.25
C SER A 122 -22.23 16.01 -11.49
N LYS A 123 -21.87 15.01 -10.67
CA LYS A 123 -20.62 14.93 -9.92
C LYS A 123 -19.58 14.01 -10.59
N ILE A 124 -20.00 13.04 -11.40
CA ILE A 124 -19.13 12.06 -12.07
C ILE A 124 -18.12 12.75 -13.01
N ARG A 125 -18.49 13.83 -13.66
CA ARG A 125 -17.61 14.54 -14.62
C ARG A 125 -16.46 15.34 -13.99
N LYS A 126 -16.43 15.53 -12.67
CA LYS A 126 -15.34 16.25 -11.96
C LYS A 126 -14.49 15.38 -11.06
N THR A 127 -14.91 14.18 -10.81
CA THR A 127 -14.19 13.22 -9.96
C THR A 127 -14.24 11.88 -10.67
N ALA A 128 -13.11 11.46 -11.23
CA ALA A 128 -12.94 10.09 -11.58
C ALA A 128 -13.37 9.28 -10.38
N ASP A 129 -14.54 8.74 -10.46
CA ASP A 129 -15.21 7.81 -9.60
C ASP A 129 -14.83 7.81 -8.10
N LEU A 130 -15.80 8.02 -7.23
CA LEU A 130 -15.60 7.99 -5.76
C LEU A 130 -14.87 6.72 -5.31
N VAL A 131 -15.13 5.59 -5.95
CA VAL A 131 -14.49 4.30 -5.61
C VAL A 131 -13.00 4.35 -5.88
N ASN A 132 -12.61 4.88 -7.03
CA ASN A 132 -11.20 5.05 -7.38
C ASN A 132 -10.52 6.06 -6.44
N GLN A 133 -11.20 7.14 -6.05
CA GLN A 133 -10.68 8.08 -5.05
C GLN A 133 -10.48 7.43 -3.68
N VAL A 134 -11.38 6.53 -3.25
CA VAL A 134 -11.20 5.75 -2.03
C VAL A 134 -10.00 4.83 -2.14
N ILE A 135 -9.83 4.15 -3.28
CA ILE A 135 -8.66 3.28 -3.54
C ILE A 135 -7.38 4.12 -3.51
N HIS A 136 -7.35 5.24 -4.23
CA HIS A 136 -6.20 6.17 -4.22
C HIS A 136 -5.86 6.65 -2.82
N TYR A 137 -6.86 7.06 -2.04
CA TYR A 137 -6.63 7.49 -0.66
C TYR A 137 -5.97 6.39 0.19
N VAL A 138 -6.45 5.15 0.09
CA VAL A 138 -5.87 4.00 0.80
C VAL A 138 -4.43 3.77 0.34
N VAL A 139 -4.20 3.72 -0.98
CA VAL A 139 -2.89 3.47 -1.58
C VAL A 139 -1.87 4.57 -1.23
N GLU A 140 -2.27 5.83 -1.17
CA GLU A 140 -1.38 6.93 -0.75
C GLU A 140 -0.87 6.75 0.69
N VAL A 141 -1.75 6.37 1.62
CA VAL A 141 -1.37 6.13 3.02
C VAL A 141 -0.50 4.88 3.15
N THR A 142 -0.84 3.81 2.44
CA THR A 142 -0.11 2.53 2.50
C THR A 142 1.25 2.63 1.82
N ARG A 143 1.42 3.37 0.72
CA ARG A 143 2.71 3.65 0.07
C ARG A 143 3.71 4.31 1.02
N ALA A 144 3.28 5.31 1.80
CA ALA A 144 4.14 5.92 2.83
C ALA A 144 4.60 4.90 3.88
N SER A 145 3.70 3.99 4.29
CA SER A 145 4.00 2.90 5.22
C SER A 145 5.00 1.89 4.63
N VAL A 146 4.87 1.55 3.35
CA VAL A 146 5.84 0.68 2.65
C VAL A 146 7.21 1.34 2.56
N GLY A 147 7.28 2.66 2.41
CA GLY A 147 8.53 3.42 2.53
C GLY A 147 9.20 3.24 3.90
N ALA A 148 8.41 3.25 4.98
CA ALA A 148 8.90 2.96 6.32
C ALA A 148 9.38 1.50 6.47
N PHE A 149 8.68 0.52 5.86
CA PHE A 149 9.13 -0.88 5.85
C PHE A 149 10.47 -1.02 5.13
N GLY A 150 10.63 -0.40 3.94
CA GLY A 150 11.90 -0.40 3.21
C GLY A 150 13.04 0.21 4.01
N THR A 151 12.79 1.31 4.70
CA THR A 151 13.76 1.94 5.61
C THR A 151 14.09 1.04 6.79
N GLY A 152 13.12 0.32 7.35
CA GLY A 152 13.32 -0.67 8.41
C GLY A 152 14.21 -1.83 7.96
N VAL A 153 14.00 -2.32 6.74
CA VAL A 153 14.86 -3.33 6.12
C VAL A 153 16.28 -2.79 5.90
N ALA A 154 16.42 -1.55 5.39
CA ALA A 154 17.73 -0.90 5.23
C ALA A 154 18.49 -0.80 6.56
N ARG A 155 17.77 -0.48 7.64
CA ARG A 155 18.32 -0.43 9.00
C ARG A 155 18.74 -1.80 9.49
N GLY A 156 17.89 -2.82 9.33
CA GLY A 156 18.22 -4.19 9.73
C GLY A 156 19.46 -4.71 9.01
N ALA A 157 19.59 -4.47 7.71
CA ALA A 157 20.77 -4.80 6.94
C ALA A 157 22.04 -4.09 7.47
N TYR A 158 21.94 -2.81 7.78
CA TYR A 158 23.02 -2.04 8.39
C TYR A 158 23.42 -2.61 9.75
N GLU A 159 22.47 -2.92 10.64
CA GLU A 159 22.75 -3.47 11.97
C GLU A 159 23.44 -4.83 11.89
N HIS A 160 23.05 -5.70 10.95
CA HIS A 160 23.72 -6.97 10.69
C HIS A 160 25.16 -6.80 10.21
N ALA A 161 25.37 -5.89 9.24
CA ALA A 161 26.70 -5.57 8.71
C ALA A 161 27.61 -4.96 9.79
N LEU A 162 27.12 -4.01 10.57
CA LEU A 162 27.85 -3.36 11.65
C LEU A 162 28.25 -4.38 12.74
N LYS A 163 27.35 -5.23 13.16
CA LYS A 163 27.65 -6.29 14.14
C LYS A 163 28.72 -7.23 13.61
N PHE A 164 28.60 -7.70 12.38
CA PHE A 164 29.58 -8.57 11.74
C PHE A 164 30.96 -7.91 11.66
N ALA A 165 31.02 -6.64 11.27
CA ALA A 165 32.27 -5.90 11.17
C ALA A 165 32.95 -5.68 12.55
N GLY A 166 32.18 -5.56 13.62
CA GLY A 166 32.67 -5.46 14.99
C GLY A 166 33.15 -6.78 15.61
N GLU A 167 32.77 -7.91 15.03
CA GLU A 167 33.10 -9.25 15.55
C GLU A 167 34.09 -10.04 14.66
N THR A 168 34.40 -9.53 13.46
CA THR A 168 35.23 -10.24 12.47
C THR A 168 36.58 -9.54 12.31
N GLU A 169 37.66 -10.33 12.31
CA GLU A 169 39.01 -9.85 12.03
C GLU A 169 39.44 -10.21 10.61
N ILE A 170 40.09 -9.27 9.94
CA ILE A 170 40.75 -9.43 8.64
C ILE A 170 42.12 -8.75 8.72
N ASP A 171 43.16 -9.44 8.28
CA ASP A 171 44.54 -8.94 8.29
C ASP A 171 45.00 -8.42 9.66
N GLY A 172 44.60 -9.11 10.73
CA GLY A 172 45.03 -8.82 12.09
C GLY A 172 44.34 -7.66 12.79
N LYS A 173 43.27 -7.09 12.19
CA LYS A 173 42.45 -6.05 12.83
C LYS A 173 40.95 -6.30 12.61
N LEU A 174 40.11 -5.79 13.49
CA LEU A 174 38.68 -5.85 13.31
C LEU A 174 38.24 -5.20 12.00
N LEU A 175 37.31 -5.83 11.30
CA LEU A 175 36.77 -5.36 10.02
C LEU A 175 36.24 -3.92 10.09
N VAL A 176 35.62 -3.54 11.21
CA VAL A 176 35.14 -2.18 11.47
C VAL A 176 36.27 -1.12 11.47
N ASN A 177 37.51 -1.51 11.61
CA ASN A 177 38.69 -0.62 11.59
C ASN A 177 39.31 -0.46 10.19
N HIS A 178 38.75 -1.16 9.18
CA HIS A 178 39.16 -0.92 7.78
C HIS A 178 38.37 0.24 7.17
N GLU A 179 39.04 1.18 6.53
CA GLU A 179 38.41 2.38 5.95
C GLU A 179 37.30 2.05 4.93
N TRP A 180 37.52 1.03 4.10
CA TRP A 180 36.52 0.61 3.13
C TRP A 180 35.23 0.12 3.81
N ALA A 181 35.33 -0.61 4.95
CA ALA A 181 34.17 -1.06 5.72
C ALA A 181 33.46 0.14 6.39
N GLN A 182 34.24 1.10 6.90
CA GLN A 182 33.68 2.33 7.47
C GLN A 182 32.93 3.15 6.42
N ILE A 183 33.45 3.26 5.20
CA ILE A 183 32.78 3.94 4.08
C ILE A 183 31.46 3.24 3.73
N MET A 184 31.46 1.90 3.63
CA MET A 184 30.23 1.13 3.37
C MET A 184 29.20 1.32 4.48
N LEU A 185 29.60 1.24 5.74
CA LEU A 185 28.70 1.42 6.89
C LEU A 185 28.13 2.84 6.93
N ALA A 186 28.95 3.85 6.64
CA ALA A 186 28.50 5.25 6.56
C ALA A 186 27.47 5.45 5.43
N GLU A 187 27.69 4.85 4.26
CA GLU A 187 26.75 4.88 3.15
C GLU A 187 25.42 4.19 3.50
N MET A 188 25.49 3.02 4.17
CA MET A 188 24.30 2.30 4.63
C MET A 188 23.52 3.11 5.66
N TYR A 189 24.21 3.74 6.61
CA TYR A 189 23.57 4.58 7.63
C TYR A 189 22.91 5.83 7.01
N LYS A 190 23.59 6.49 6.08
CA LYS A 190 23.01 7.60 5.30
C LYS A 190 21.70 7.18 4.61
N ASN A 191 21.66 6.02 3.97
CA ASN A 191 20.45 5.50 3.33
C ASN A 191 19.30 5.33 4.29
N VAL A 192 19.56 4.86 5.52
CA VAL A 192 18.53 4.74 6.60
C VAL A 192 17.98 6.11 6.99
N ILE A 193 18.86 7.10 7.21
CA ILE A 193 18.43 8.45 7.60
C ILE A 193 17.62 9.12 6.50
N ALA A 194 18.10 9.06 5.24
CA ALA A 194 17.40 9.64 4.11
C ALA A 194 16.02 8.98 3.86
N GLY A 195 15.95 7.67 3.97
CA GLY A 195 14.67 6.94 3.89
C GLY A 195 13.70 7.35 5.00
N ARG A 196 14.21 7.53 6.23
CA ARG A 196 13.39 8.00 7.34
C ARG A 196 12.82 9.41 7.09
N LEU A 197 13.62 10.32 6.60
CA LEU A 197 13.16 11.67 6.26
C LEU A 197 12.06 11.64 5.20
N ALA A 198 12.22 10.80 4.17
CA ALA A 198 11.23 10.66 3.11
C ALA A 198 9.87 10.16 3.61
N TYR A 199 9.82 9.09 4.42
CA TYR A 199 8.53 8.59 4.91
C TYR A 199 7.93 9.48 6.00
N VAL A 200 8.73 10.20 6.78
CA VAL A 200 8.22 11.18 7.75
C VAL A 200 7.53 12.33 7.03
N GLU A 201 8.14 12.86 5.95
CA GLU A 201 7.54 13.91 5.13
C GLU A 201 6.25 13.43 4.44
N ALA A 202 6.25 12.20 3.91
CA ALA A 202 5.04 11.61 3.32
C ALA A 202 3.90 11.49 4.34
N ASN A 203 4.18 11.00 5.55
CA ASN A 203 3.18 10.91 6.61
C ASN A 203 2.72 12.28 7.10
N TYR A 204 3.61 13.26 7.19
CA TYR A 204 3.25 14.64 7.49
C TYR A 204 2.29 15.20 6.43
N SER A 205 2.63 15.05 5.14
CA SER A 205 1.76 15.44 4.03
C SER A 205 0.39 14.76 4.08
N ASN A 206 0.33 13.46 4.39
CA ASN A 206 -0.92 12.72 4.55
C ASN A 206 -1.72 13.20 5.76
N SER A 207 -1.07 13.58 6.86
CA SER A 207 -1.75 14.11 8.04
C SER A 207 -2.45 15.45 7.77
N LEU A 208 -1.91 16.26 6.88
CA LEU A 208 -2.52 17.54 6.49
C LEU A 208 -3.81 17.39 5.68
N LYS A 209 -4.07 16.20 5.11
CA LYS A 209 -5.35 15.89 4.45
C LYS A 209 -6.53 15.82 5.42
N GLY A 210 -6.30 15.45 6.67
CA GLY A 210 -7.34 15.17 7.64
C GLY A 210 -8.22 16.36 8.04
N GLY A 211 -7.92 17.58 7.58
CA GLY A 211 -8.72 18.76 7.82
C GLY A 211 -9.09 18.93 9.29
N ILE A 212 -10.40 18.95 9.57
CA ILE A 212 -10.94 19.17 10.93
C ILE A 212 -10.50 18.10 11.95
N PHE A 213 -10.15 16.88 11.51
CA PHE A 213 -9.70 15.81 12.40
C PHE A 213 -8.23 15.91 12.79
N ASN A 214 -7.47 16.87 12.23
CA ASN A 214 -6.09 17.10 12.67
C ASN A 214 -6.01 17.52 14.15
N PHE A 215 -7.08 18.08 14.73
CA PHE A 215 -7.13 18.37 16.16
C PHE A 215 -7.00 17.12 17.03
N LEU A 216 -7.44 15.94 16.55
CA LEU A 216 -7.28 14.66 17.24
C LEU A 216 -5.81 14.22 17.33
N GLN A 217 -4.95 14.78 16.49
CA GLN A 217 -3.49 14.54 16.49
C GLN A 217 -2.75 15.46 17.46
N ILE A 218 -3.43 16.42 18.11
CA ILE A 218 -2.84 17.24 19.17
C ILE A 218 -2.39 16.30 20.28
N LYS A 219 -1.09 16.30 20.59
CA LYS A 219 -0.46 15.33 21.52
C LYS A 219 -1.23 15.12 22.84
N PRO A 220 -1.68 16.16 23.56
CA PRO A 220 -2.46 15.95 24.78
C PRO A 220 -3.73 15.13 24.54
N LEU A 221 -4.50 15.45 23.49
CA LEU A 221 -5.74 14.75 23.18
C LEU A 221 -5.49 13.29 22.79
N TYR A 222 -4.45 13.01 21.99
CA TYR A 222 -4.03 11.66 21.65
C TYR A 222 -3.70 10.82 22.90
N TYR A 223 -2.98 11.40 23.87
CA TYR A 223 -2.67 10.71 25.12
C TYR A 223 -3.92 10.41 25.96
N TYR A 224 -4.86 11.33 26.04
CA TYR A 224 -6.14 11.08 26.70
C TYR A 224 -6.93 9.97 26.02
N LEU A 225 -7.06 10.01 24.69
CA LEU A 225 -7.79 9.00 23.92
C LEU A 225 -7.14 7.60 24.03
N LYS A 226 -5.82 7.53 24.11
CA LYS A 226 -5.08 6.26 24.26
C LYS A 226 -5.42 5.49 25.54
N TYR A 227 -5.77 6.20 26.61
CA TYR A 227 -6.09 5.59 27.90
C TYR A 227 -7.59 5.37 28.11
N ILE A 228 -8.44 5.77 27.18
CA ILE A 228 -9.88 5.46 27.26
C ILE A 228 -10.05 3.98 26.94
N PRO A 229 -10.75 3.22 27.81
CA PRO A 229 -11.05 1.81 27.52
C PRO A 229 -11.79 1.65 26.19
N GLN A 230 -11.44 0.64 25.41
CA GLN A 230 -12.04 0.40 24.09
C GLN A 230 -13.57 0.34 24.15
N ILE A 231 -14.13 -0.25 25.19
CA ILE A 231 -15.58 -0.34 25.39
C ILE A 231 -16.27 1.04 25.43
N VAL A 232 -15.58 2.05 26.01
CA VAL A 232 -16.09 3.43 26.07
C VAL A 232 -16.03 4.06 24.68
N ILE A 233 -14.91 3.83 23.96
CA ILE A 233 -14.76 4.29 22.59
C ILE A 233 -15.87 3.67 21.72
N ASP A 234 -16.09 2.37 21.81
CA ASP A 234 -17.11 1.66 21.02
C ASP A 234 -18.52 2.15 21.35
N MET A 235 -18.81 2.42 22.63
CA MET A 235 -20.11 2.91 23.06
C MET A 235 -20.46 4.29 22.47
N PHE A 236 -19.47 5.18 22.31
CA PHE A 236 -19.68 6.51 21.76
C PHE A 236 -19.51 6.56 20.24
N PHE A 237 -18.48 5.92 19.69
CA PHE A 237 -18.16 6.04 18.27
C PHE A 237 -18.96 5.10 17.37
N VAL A 238 -19.33 3.88 17.82
CA VAL A 238 -20.12 2.95 16.99
C VAL A 238 -21.49 3.51 16.63
N PRO A 239 -22.29 4.10 17.56
CA PRO A 239 -23.53 4.78 17.19
C PRO A 239 -23.31 5.95 16.24
N PHE A 240 -22.23 6.72 16.46
CA PHE A 240 -21.87 7.87 15.62
C PHE A 240 -21.55 7.46 14.19
N TYR A 241 -20.78 6.38 13.98
CA TYR A 241 -20.50 5.85 12.65
C TYR A 241 -21.74 5.33 11.90
N LYS A 242 -22.81 4.97 12.59
CA LYS A 242 -24.07 4.55 11.96
C LYS A 242 -24.92 5.73 11.45
N LEU A 243 -24.60 6.94 11.81
CA LEU A 243 -25.33 8.12 11.37
C LEU A 243 -24.97 8.47 9.92
N LYS A 244 -25.97 8.73 9.08
CA LYS A 244 -25.76 9.16 7.68
C LYS A 244 -24.92 10.44 7.59
N ILE A 245 -25.06 11.34 8.58
CA ILE A 245 -24.28 12.58 8.65
C ILE A 245 -22.79 12.30 8.84
N THR A 246 -22.43 11.25 9.57
CA THR A 246 -21.02 10.86 9.76
C THR A 246 -20.41 10.37 8.47
N ASN A 247 -21.10 9.53 7.72
CA ASN A 247 -20.64 9.06 6.42
C ASN A 247 -20.47 10.23 5.44
N TRP A 248 -21.42 11.18 5.43
CA TRP A 248 -21.29 12.39 4.62
C TRP A 248 -20.09 13.23 5.06
N LEU A 249 -19.91 13.44 6.37
CA LEU A 249 -18.78 14.22 6.90
C LEU A 249 -17.43 13.57 6.56
N MET A 250 -17.31 12.24 6.73
CA MET A 250 -16.10 11.49 6.38
C MET A 250 -15.78 11.61 4.89
N ARG A 251 -16.80 11.50 4.02
CA ARG A 251 -16.61 11.72 2.57
C ARG A 251 -16.12 13.13 2.27
N GLN A 252 -16.73 14.15 2.88
CA GLN A 252 -16.30 15.55 2.67
C GLN A 252 -14.86 15.78 3.13
N VAL A 253 -14.45 15.21 4.28
CA VAL A 253 -13.13 15.44 4.84
C VAL A 253 -12.04 14.66 4.11
N TYR A 254 -12.27 13.37 3.80
CA TYR A 254 -11.21 12.50 3.29
C TYR A 254 -11.18 12.33 1.77
N VAL A 255 -12.27 12.63 1.09
CA VAL A 255 -12.40 12.38 -0.35
C VAL A 255 -12.81 13.65 -1.09
N GLU A 256 -14.06 14.12 -0.95
CA GLU A 256 -14.64 15.19 -1.80
C GLU A 256 -14.11 16.58 -1.49
N GLY A 257 -13.75 16.88 -0.26
CA GLY A 257 -13.27 18.20 0.20
C GLY A 257 -11.78 18.45 0.00
N GLN A 258 -11.04 17.49 -0.57
CA GLN A 258 -9.61 17.65 -0.81
C GLN A 258 -9.33 18.47 -2.06
N SER A 259 -8.43 19.46 -1.96
CA SER A 259 -7.93 20.14 -3.15
C SER A 259 -7.05 19.18 -3.99
N ILE A 260 -7.08 19.35 -5.31
CA ILE A 260 -6.22 18.60 -6.25
C ILE A 260 -4.74 18.75 -5.85
N GLU A 261 -4.36 19.95 -5.38
CA GLU A 261 -3.00 20.21 -4.92
C GLU A 261 -2.61 19.40 -3.69
N ALA A 262 -3.52 19.27 -2.71
CA ALA A 262 -3.29 18.44 -1.52
C ALA A 262 -3.19 16.96 -1.88
N GLN A 263 -4.03 16.48 -2.79
CA GLN A 263 -3.98 15.10 -3.29
C GLN A 263 -2.64 14.83 -4.00
N HIS A 264 -2.24 15.69 -4.95
CA HIS A 264 -0.97 15.55 -5.67
C HIS A 264 0.24 15.59 -4.73
N ARG A 265 0.25 16.50 -3.76
CA ARG A 265 1.32 16.55 -2.77
C ARG A 265 1.42 15.23 -1.98
N CYS A 266 0.31 14.73 -1.47
CA CYS A 266 0.29 13.49 -0.68
C CYS A 266 0.70 12.29 -1.52
N SER A 267 0.15 12.13 -2.73
CA SER A 267 0.46 11.04 -3.64
C SER A 267 1.92 11.06 -4.07
N GLY A 268 2.44 12.24 -4.44
CA GLY A 268 3.83 12.40 -4.82
C GLY A 268 4.82 12.08 -3.69
N TRP A 269 4.61 12.60 -2.47
CA TRP A 269 5.46 12.30 -1.33
C TRP A 269 5.36 10.85 -0.87
N SER A 270 4.18 10.25 -0.90
CA SER A 270 4.00 8.83 -0.59
C SER A 270 4.72 7.93 -1.60
N SER A 271 4.70 8.30 -2.88
CA SER A 271 5.46 7.63 -3.93
C SER A 271 6.97 7.76 -3.73
N ILE A 272 7.48 8.97 -3.40
CA ILE A 272 8.91 9.16 -3.04
C ILE A 272 9.29 8.24 -1.89
N ALA A 273 8.54 8.27 -0.80
CA ALA A 273 8.82 7.45 0.37
C ALA A 273 8.88 5.95 0.01
N LYS A 274 7.92 5.49 -0.81
CA LYS A 274 7.79 4.09 -1.22
C LYS A 274 9.00 3.65 -2.04
N PHE A 275 9.26 4.25 -3.19
CA PHE A 275 10.33 3.74 -4.05
C PHE A 275 11.72 4.02 -3.46
N PHE A 276 11.93 5.18 -2.84
CA PHE A 276 13.22 5.51 -2.24
C PHE A 276 13.54 4.60 -1.06
N GLY A 277 12.62 4.46 -0.08
CA GLY A 277 12.84 3.61 1.08
C GLY A 277 13.08 2.13 0.71
N THR A 278 12.32 1.61 -0.26
CA THR A 278 12.46 0.21 -0.68
C THR A 278 13.69 -0.04 -1.53
N ASP A 279 14.12 0.92 -2.36
CA ASP A 279 15.38 0.84 -3.11
C ASP A 279 16.59 0.89 -2.15
N MET A 280 16.53 1.73 -1.11
CA MET A 280 17.57 1.76 -0.08
C MET A 280 17.58 0.49 0.76
N GLY A 281 16.40 -0.11 1.02
CA GLY A 281 16.30 -1.43 1.65
C GLY A 281 17.05 -2.49 0.86
N MET A 282 16.80 -2.56 -0.44
CA MET A 282 17.47 -3.50 -1.35
C MET A 282 18.98 -3.23 -1.43
N LYS A 283 19.38 -1.96 -1.62
CA LYS A 283 20.79 -1.56 -1.69
C LYS A 283 21.57 -1.92 -0.43
N ASN A 284 21.03 -1.59 0.74
CA ASN A 284 21.69 -1.92 2.01
C ASN A 284 21.76 -3.44 2.23
N SER A 285 20.74 -4.19 1.81
CA SER A 285 20.76 -5.65 1.90
C SER A 285 21.88 -6.26 1.04
N GLN A 286 22.11 -5.73 -0.16
CA GLN A 286 23.22 -6.13 -1.03
C GLN A 286 24.57 -5.77 -0.39
N MET A 287 24.75 -4.53 0.09
CA MET A 287 25.98 -4.10 0.77
C MET A 287 26.28 -4.92 2.03
N ALA A 288 25.25 -5.34 2.79
CA ALA A 288 25.46 -6.22 3.94
C ALA A 288 26.01 -7.58 3.51
N LEU A 289 25.45 -8.17 2.43
CA LEU A 289 25.98 -9.43 1.90
C LEU A 289 27.38 -9.30 1.31
N GLU A 290 27.69 -8.19 0.63
CA GLU A 290 29.04 -7.90 0.15
C GLU A 290 30.04 -7.84 1.30
N MET A 291 29.73 -7.13 2.37
CA MET A 291 30.59 -7.01 3.56
C MET A 291 30.75 -8.36 4.29
N MET A 292 29.67 -9.15 4.39
CA MET A 292 29.67 -10.41 5.14
C MET A 292 30.19 -11.60 4.31
N GLY A 293 30.25 -11.45 2.97
CA GLY A 293 30.68 -12.51 2.06
C GLY A 293 29.92 -13.82 2.26
N GLN A 294 30.61 -14.94 2.27
CA GLN A 294 29.98 -16.26 2.47
C GLN A 294 29.26 -16.40 3.83
N ALA A 295 29.71 -15.68 4.86
CA ALA A 295 29.04 -15.69 6.16
C ALA A 295 27.63 -15.12 6.08
N GLY A 296 27.40 -14.11 5.24
CA GLY A 296 26.09 -13.49 5.02
C GLY A 296 25.08 -14.41 4.32
N LEU A 297 25.53 -15.41 3.59
CA LEU A 297 24.69 -16.42 2.93
C LEU A 297 24.19 -17.50 3.88
N ARG A 298 24.75 -17.62 5.08
CA ARG A 298 24.33 -18.60 6.08
C ARG A 298 23.00 -18.19 6.70
N HIS A 299 22.05 -19.13 6.75
CA HIS A 299 20.69 -18.88 7.24
C HIS A 299 20.63 -18.32 8.67
N GLU A 300 21.49 -18.84 9.55
CA GLU A 300 21.58 -18.38 10.95
C GLU A 300 22.05 -16.93 11.11
N ARG A 301 22.68 -16.35 10.09
CA ARG A 301 23.12 -14.94 10.09
C ARG A 301 22.01 -13.98 9.66
N GLY A 302 20.97 -14.42 9.00
CA GLY A 302 19.79 -13.65 8.63
C GLY A 302 19.95 -12.62 7.51
N ALA A 303 21.17 -12.31 7.05
CA ALA A 303 21.41 -11.29 6.03
C ALA A 303 20.79 -11.65 4.66
N GLU A 304 20.88 -12.93 4.25
CA GLU A 304 20.26 -13.41 3.02
C GLU A 304 18.72 -13.31 3.07
N LYS A 305 18.14 -13.54 4.25
CA LYS A 305 16.70 -13.36 4.46
C LYS A 305 16.27 -11.92 4.27
N ILE A 306 17.04 -10.95 4.79
CA ILE A 306 16.77 -9.52 4.63
C ILE A 306 16.78 -9.15 3.14
N LEU A 307 17.71 -9.67 2.35
CA LEU A 307 17.74 -9.47 0.90
C LEU A 307 16.46 -10.00 0.22
N ARG A 308 16.08 -11.24 0.52
CA ARG A 308 14.86 -11.84 -0.05
C ARG A 308 13.60 -11.08 0.34
N ASP A 309 13.50 -10.64 1.58
CA ASP A 309 12.36 -9.88 2.07
C ASP A 309 12.30 -8.47 1.44
N SER A 310 13.46 -7.84 1.18
CA SER A 310 13.55 -6.50 0.61
C SER A 310 13.03 -6.41 -0.83
N LYS A 311 13.25 -7.47 -1.63
CA LYS A 311 12.88 -7.47 -3.06
C LYS A 311 11.39 -7.28 -3.27
N LEU A 312 10.57 -7.88 -2.43
CA LEU A 312 9.13 -7.81 -2.55
C LEU A 312 8.58 -6.40 -2.34
N LEU A 313 9.22 -5.61 -1.48
CA LEU A 313 8.86 -4.22 -1.20
C LEU A 313 8.91 -3.31 -2.45
N GLN A 314 9.74 -3.65 -3.43
CA GLN A 314 9.83 -2.89 -4.68
C GLN A 314 8.66 -3.16 -5.64
N ILE A 315 7.83 -4.18 -5.38
CA ILE A 315 6.83 -4.71 -6.29
C ILE A 315 5.42 -4.30 -5.89
N TYR A 316 4.99 -4.62 -4.67
CA TYR A 316 3.63 -4.33 -4.23
C TYR A 316 3.40 -2.85 -3.89
N GLU A 317 2.13 -2.46 -3.73
CA GLU A 317 1.67 -1.07 -3.59
C GLU A 317 2.12 -0.19 -4.76
N GLY A 318 1.96 -0.76 -5.98
CA GLY A 318 2.53 -0.25 -7.21
C GLY A 318 4.04 -0.46 -7.31
N THR A 319 4.49 -0.89 -8.47
CA THR A 319 5.93 -1.05 -8.72
C THR A 319 6.69 0.25 -8.48
N ASN A 320 7.99 0.16 -8.19
CA ASN A 320 8.81 1.38 -8.02
C ASN A 320 8.86 2.23 -9.30
N GLN A 321 8.65 1.61 -10.47
CA GLN A 321 8.51 2.32 -11.75
C GLN A 321 7.23 3.15 -11.79
N LEU A 322 6.08 2.57 -11.44
CA LEU A 322 4.81 3.30 -11.34
C LEU A 322 4.92 4.46 -10.34
N ASN A 323 5.51 4.23 -9.19
CA ASN A 323 5.67 5.26 -8.17
C ASN A 323 6.55 6.43 -8.66
N ARG A 324 7.53 6.19 -9.56
CA ARG A 324 8.31 7.27 -10.21
C ARG A 324 7.47 8.05 -11.21
N LEU A 325 6.63 7.38 -12.00
CA LEU A 325 5.70 8.04 -12.91
C LEU A 325 4.65 8.86 -12.13
N ASN A 326 4.13 8.32 -11.03
CA ASN A 326 3.21 9.03 -10.16
C ASN A 326 3.85 10.27 -9.50
N LEU A 327 5.10 10.15 -9.03
CA LEU A 327 5.86 11.31 -8.57
C LEU A 327 5.95 12.37 -9.66
N PHE A 328 6.33 11.98 -10.88
CA PHE A 328 6.45 12.91 -12.00
C PHE A 328 5.11 13.60 -12.27
N ASN A 329 4.03 12.83 -12.38
CA ASN A 329 2.67 13.35 -12.61
C ASN A 329 2.25 14.35 -11.53
N CYS A 330 2.44 13.99 -10.26
CA CYS A 330 1.91 14.76 -9.14
C CYS A 330 2.72 16.01 -8.81
N LEU A 331 4.06 15.97 -8.89
CA LEU A 331 4.92 17.05 -8.40
C LEU A 331 5.71 17.78 -9.50
N ILE A 332 6.02 17.13 -10.63
CA ILE A 332 6.90 17.68 -11.66
C ILE A 332 6.11 18.19 -12.88
N ALA A 333 5.18 17.40 -13.39
CA ALA A 333 4.43 17.71 -14.62
C ALA A 333 3.71 19.07 -14.56
N ARG A 334 3.34 19.52 -13.37
CA ARG A 334 2.71 20.84 -13.16
C ARG A 334 3.58 22.02 -13.59
N SER A 335 4.91 21.84 -13.55
CA SER A 335 5.88 22.86 -14.00
C SER A 335 6.12 22.81 -15.50
N VAL A 336 5.58 21.83 -16.20
CA VAL A 336 5.77 21.59 -17.65
C VAL A 336 4.42 21.32 -18.30
N PRO A 337 3.68 22.36 -18.75
CA PRO A 337 2.30 22.23 -19.23
C PRO A 337 2.09 21.25 -20.39
N GLN A 338 3.13 20.97 -21.18
CA GLN A 338 3.12 20.02 -22.30
C GLN A 338 3.38 18.57 -21.87
N ALA A 339 3.71 18.33 -20.59
CA ALA A 339 3.97 16.97 -20.11
C ALA A 339 2.71 16.11 -20.20
N ARG A 340 2.89 14.89 -20.68
CA ARG A 340 1.86 13.86 -20.71
C ARG A 340 2.41 12.64 -19.97
N VAL A 341 1.58 12.07 -19.12
CA VAL A 341 1.94 10.88 -18.31
C VAL A 341 0.91 9.80 -18.61
N PHE A 342 1.33 8.55 -18.63
CA PHE A 342 0.50 7.38 -18.93
C PHE A 342 -0.09 7.35 -20.36
N GLU A 343 0.52 8.00 -21.34
CA GLU A 343 0.04 7.98 -22.74
C GLU A 343 0.61 6.79 -23.57
N GLU A 344 1.73 6.18 -23.14
CA GLU A 344 2.42 5.06 -23.83
C GLU A 344 1.79 3.70 -23.54
#